data_c3e2bee089fdb6e8bfd5cacd9eaabc9d
#
_entry.id   c3e2bee089fdb6e8bfd5cacd9eaabc9d
#
_cell.length_a   1.000
_cell.length_b   1.000
_cell.length_c   1.000
_cell.angle_alpha   90.00
_cell.angle_beta   90.00
_cell.angle_gamma   90.00
#
_symmetry.space_group_name_H-M   'P 1'
#
loop_
_entity.id
_entity.type
_entity.pdbx_description
1 polymer ?
#
loop_
_entity_poly.entity_id
_entity_poly.type
_entity_poly.pdbx_seq_one_letter_code
_entity_poly.pdbx_strand_id
1 'polypeptide(L)'
;MGHMVEGVLHKQGIEIASATEDVCSIDPALAKQCVVIDFTTPDAFKANYRFLADNFKAVVVGTTGWDEIKTEVISYFYQVGTPMIYSANFSIGVNAVFAAVAKVSEILKGYGYVPHIEETHHVHKLDAPSGTAKVLASIVKSGLGIAPDITSVRQGEVPGTHVVKFKSEVDKIKISHEAFSREGFAEGAVVAATMTEDLKGVHEFKELLLNK
;
A
#
# COMPACT_ATOMS: atom_id res chain seq x y z
N MET A 1 -0.23 -10.59 -7.88
CA MET A 1 0.37 -10.36 -6.54
C MET A 1 0.39 -11.65 -5.71
N GLY A 2 -0.66 -12.46 -5.67
CA GLY A 2 -0.71 -13.69 -4.89
C GLY A 2 0.55 -14.56 -5.02
N HIS A 3 0.92 -14.97 -6.23
CA HIS A 3 2.15 -15.77 -6.47
C HIS A 3 3.45 -15.09 -5.99
N MET A 4 3.51 -13.75 -5.95
CA MET A 4 4.68 -13.06 -5.38
C MET A 4 4.69 -13.17 -3.86
N VAL A 5 3.53 -13.11 -3.21
CA VAL A 5 3.40 -13.34 -1.76
C VAL A 5 3.81 -14.77 -1.41
N GLU A 6 3.34 -15.77 -2.17
CA GLU A 6 3.78 -17.16 -2.01
C GLU A 6 5.30 -17.29 -2.10
N GLY A 7 5.92 -16.66 -3.10
CA GLY A 7 7.37 -16.66 -3.27
C GLY A 7 8.12 -16.06 -2.07
N VAL A 8 7.60 -14.97 -1.51
CA VAL A 8 8.20 -14.33 -0.31
C VAL A 8 8.03 -15.23 0.92
N LEU A 9 6.84 -15.79 1.14
CA LEU A 9 6.58 -16.70 2.25
C LEU A 9 7.50 -17.94 2.21
N HIS A 10 7.66 -18.54 1.03
CA HIS A 10 8.60 -19.67 0.84
C HIS A 10 10.05 -19.27 1.15
N LYS A 11 10.52 -18.10 0.66
CA LYS A 11 11.87 -17.62 0.96
C LYS A 11 12.10 -17.40 2.46
N GLN A 12 11.07 -17.03 3.20
CA GLN A 12 11.13 -16.78 4.65
C GLN A 12 10.84 -18.04 5.49
N GLY A 13 10.55 -19.18 4.85
CA GLY A 13 10.22 -20.43 5.55
C GLY A 13 8.88 -20.38 6.31
N ILE A 14 7.97 -19.49 5.90
CA ILE A 14 6.63 -19.35 6.48
C ILE A 14 5.70 -20.34 5.79
N GLU A 15 4.97 -21.13 6.58
CA GLU A 15 4.02 -22.11 6.09
C GLU A 15 2.83 -21.44 5.38
N ILE A 16 2.46 -21.98 4.23
CA ILE A 16 1.29 -21.58 3.46
C ILE A 16 0.24 -22.67 3.60
N ALA A 17 -0.80 -22.38 4.38
CA ALA A 17 -1.88 -23.32 4.61
C ALA A 17 -2.75 -23.54 3.35
N SER A 18 -2.95 -22.51 2.55
CA SER A 18 -3.68 -22.56 1.28
C SER A 18 -3.37 -21.36 0.40
N ALA A 19 -3.42 -21.54 -0.92
CA ALA A 19 -3.43 -20.50 -1.94
C ALA A 19 -4.59 -20.76 -2.90
N THR A 20 -5.57 -19.88 -2.96
CA THR A 20 -6.81 -20.07 -3.71
C THR A 20 -7.38 -18.76 -4.24
N GLU A 21 -8.12 -18.84 -5.32
CA GLU A 21 -8.97 -17.74 -5.82
C GLU A 21 -10.37 -17.74 -5.19
N ASP A 22 -10.79 -18.89 -4.62
CA ASP A 22 -12.06 -19.07 -3.90
C ASP A 22 -11.81 -19.26 -2.40
N VAL A 23 -11.76 -18.15 -1.67
CA VAL A 23 -11.52 -18.14 -0.22
C VAL A 23 -12.65 -18.84 0.56
N CYS A 24 -13.88 -18.87 0.03
CA CYS A 24 -15.02 -19.50 0.68
C CYS A 24 -14.95 -21.04 0.67
N SER A 25 -14.06 -21.61 -0.14
CA SER A 25 -13.80 -23.07 -0.15
C SER A 25 -12.90 -23.54 0.99
N ILE A 26 -12.27 -22.63 1.74
CA ILE A 26 -11.35 -22.98 2.84
C ILE A 26 -12.17 -23.45 4.04
N ASP A 27 -11.72 -24.57 4.65
CA ASP A 27 -12.31 -25.07 5.90
C ASP A 27 -12.25 -23.97 6.98
N PRO A 28 -13.40 -23.57 7.57
CA PRO A 28 -13.43 -22.57 8.63
C PRO A 28 -12.57 -22.87 9.85
N ALA A 29 -12.35 -24.15 10.18
CA ALA A 29 -11.50 -24.56 11.28
C ALA A 29 -10.01 -24.26 10.99
N LEU A 30 -9.58 -24.41 9.73
CA LEU A 30 -8.27 -24.02 9.26
C LEU A 30 -8.14 -22.48 9.19
N ALA A 31 -9.14 -21.82 8.60
CA ALA A 31 -9.15 -20.36 8.42
C ALA A 31 -8.95 -19.61 9.76
N LYS A 32 -9.58 -20.08 10.85
CA LYS A 32 -9.46 -19.49 12.21
C LYS A 32 -8.04 -19.49 12.77
N GLN A 33 -7.15 -20.30 12.23
CA GLN A 33 -5.76 -20.38 12.64
C GLN A 33 -4.84 -19.54 11.73
N CYS A 34 -5.36 -19.04 10.60
CA CYS A 34 -4.58 -18.41 9.56
C CYS A 34 -4.81 -16.89 9.48
N VAL A 35 -3.76 -16.19 9.13
CA VAL A 35 -3.84 -14.83 8.60
C VAL A 35 -4.03 -14.92 7.10
N VAL A 36 -5.07 -14.29 6.54
CA VAL A 36 -5.28 -14.21 5.10
C VAL A 36 -4.68 -12.94 4.52
N ILE A 37 -4.02 -13.07 3.36
CA ILE A 37 -3.52 -11.93 2.57
C ILE A 37 -4.30 -11.89 1.26
N ASP A 38 -5.15 -10.89 1.10
CA ASP A 38 -6.03 -10.73 -0.05
C ASP A 38 -5.44 -9.74 -1.09
N PHE A 39 -5.19 -10.26 -2.29
CA PHE A 39 -4.86 -9.50 -3.50
C PHE A 39 -5.75 -9.99 -4.66
N THR A 40 -7.04 -9.97 -4.47
CA THR A 40 -8.03 -10.38 -5.47
C THR A 40 -8.50 -9.20 -6.34
N THR A 41 -9.74 -9.21 -6.76
CA THR A 41 -10.38 -8.10 -7.48
C THR A 41 -11.28 -7.31 -6.54
N PRO A 42 -11.63 -6.04 -6.87
CA PRO A 42 -12.58 -5.26 -6.08
C PRO A 42 -13.89 -5.99 -5.82
N ASP A 43 -14.46 -6.63 -6.85
CA ASP A 43 -15.74 -7.33 -6.73
C ASP A 43 -15.65 -8.58 -5.87
N ALA A 44 -14.54 -9.34 -5.98
CA ALA A 44 -14.30 -10.50 -5.12
C ALA A 44 -14.17 -10.10 -3.64
N PHE A 45 -13.38 -9.05 -3.36
CA PHE A 45 -13.25 -8.54 -2.00
C PHE A 45 -14.60 -8.06 -1.43
N LYS A 46 -15.37 -7.28 -2.22
CA LYS A 46 -16.70 -6.81 -1.82
C LYS A 46 -17.68 -7.96 -1.52
N ALA A 47 -17.61 -9.04 -2.28
CA ALA A 47 -18.42 -10.22 -2.02
C ALA A 47 -17.99 -11.00 -0.78
N ASN A 48 -16.68 -11.03 -0.47
CA ASN A 48 -16.10 -11.96 0.49
C ASN A 48 -15.67 -11.32 1.82
N TYR A 49 -15.66 -9.99 1.98
CA TYR A 49 -15.10 -9.34 3.19
C TYR A 49 -15.75 -9.81 4.49
N ARG A 50 -17.07 -10.15 4.49
CA ARG A 50 -17.75 -10.70 5.66
C ARG A 50 -17.23 -12.09 6.00
N PHE A 51 -17.10 -12.95 5.00
CA PHE A 51 -16.51 -14.28 5.19
C PHE A 51 -15.07 -14.20 5.73
N LEU A 52 -14.26 -13.27 5.21
CA LEU A 52 -12.91 -13.03 5.70
C LEU A 52 -12.93 -12.60 7.18
N ALA A 53 -13.78 -11.63 7.55
CA ALA A 53 -13.90 -11.15 8.91
C ALA A 53 -14.40 -12.24 9.90
N ASP A 54 -15.35 -13.07 9.49
CA ASP A 54 -15.99 -14.06 10.37
C ASP A 54 -15.13 -15.30 10.60
N ASN A 55 -14.24 -15.65 9.65
CA ASN A 55 -13.58 -16.95 9.65
C ASN A 55 -12.06 -16.90 9.84
N PHE A 56 -11.37 -15.80 9.55
CA PHE A 56 -9.91 -15.75 9.67
C PHE A 56 -9.43 -15.15 11.00
N LYS A 57 -8.23 -15.54 11.42
CA LYS A 57 -7.55 -14.98 12.60
C LYS A 57 -7.28 -13.48 12.43
N ALA A 58 -6.87 -13.07 11.25
CA ALA A 58 -6.66 -11.68 10.85
C ALA A 58 -6.63 -11.56 9.32
N VAL A 59 -6.80 -10.35 8.80
CA VAL A 59 -6.91 -10.08 7.36
C VAL A 59 -5.97 -8.97 6.93
N VAL A 60 -5.17 -9.22 5.88
CA VAL A 60 -4.36 -8.19 5.20
C VAL A 60 -4.95 -7.96 3.81
N VAL A 61 -5.35 -6.73 3.51
CA VAL A 61 -6.06 -6.39 2.26
C VAL A 61 -5.20 -5.48 1.39
N GLY A 62 -4.71 -6.04 0.29
CA GLY A 62 -4.00 -5.31 -0.77
C GLY A 62 -4.88 -5.05 -2.01
N THR A 63 -6.08 -5.60 -2.05
CA THR A 63 -7.08 -5.29 -3.06
C THR A 63 -7.50 -3.82 -2.92
N THR A 64 -7.58 -3.11 -4.04
CA THR A 64 -8.01 -1.70 -4.13
C THR A 64 -9.36 -1.58 -4.84
N GLY A 65 -9.96 -0.39 -4.87
CA GLY A 65 -11.21 -0.13 -5.62
C GLY A 65 -12.49 -0.57 -4.89
N TRP A 66 -12.47 -0.56 -3.57
CA TRP A 66 -13.64 -0.80 -2.71
C TRP A 66 -14.00 0.39 -1.82
N ASP A 67 -13.54 1.60 -2.19
CA ASP A 67 -13.70 2.81 -1.40
C ASP A 67 -15.16 3.15 -1.10
N GLU A 68 -16.09 2.82 -2.00
CA GLU A 68 -17.52 3.07 -1.81
C GLU A 68 -18.13 2.30 -0.63
N ILE A 69 -17.57 1.14 -0.26
CA ILE A 69 -18.01 0.34 0.90
C ILE A 69 -17.05 0.39 2.08
N LYS A 70 -16.02 1.24 2.02
CA LYS A 70 -14.94 1.28 3.02
C LYS A 70 -15.45 1.45 4.45
N THR A 71 -16.39 2.36 4.66
CA THR A 71 -16.98 2.61 5.99
C THR A 71 -17.74 1.38 6.51
N GLU A 72 -18.48 0.68 5.63
CA GLU A 72 -19.21 -0.53 5.98
C GLU A 72 -18.25 -1.65 6.37
N VAL A 73 -17.21 -1.89 5.54
CA VAL A 73 -16.19 -2.91 5.80
C VAL A 73 -15.51 -2.66 7.14
N ILE A 74 -15.00 -1.45 7.36
CA ILE A 74 -14.32 -1.09 8.62
C ILE A 74 -15.24 -1.32 9.82
N SER A 75 -16.49 -0.87 9.75
CA SER A 75 -17.47 -1.05 10.84
C SER A 75 -17.74 -2.53 11.12
N TYR A 76 -17.83 -3.36 10.07
CA TYR A 76 -18.05 -4.80 10.21
C TYR A 76 -16.87 -5.49 10.91
N PHE A 77 -15.63 -5.21 10.50
CA PHE A 77 -14.43 -5.76 11.15
C PHE A 77 -14.33 -5.34 12.63
N TYR A 78 -14.69 -4.09 12.96
CA TYR A 78 -14.78 -3.67 14.36
C TYR A 78 -15.86 -4.42 15.15
N GLN A 79 -17.02 -4.66 14.54
CA GLN A 79 -18.13 -5.39 15.17
C GLN A 79 -17.76 -6.85 15.45
N VAL A 80 -17.11 -7.54 14.52
CA VAL A 80 -16.67 -8.93 14.66
C VAL A 80 -15.45 -9.05 15.56
N GLY A 81 -14.59 -8.02 15.58
CA GLY A 81 -13.36 -7.99 16.38
C GLY A 81 -12.14 -8.59 15.68
N THR A 82 -12.26 -8.95 14.40
CA THR A 82 -11.14 -9.49 13.61
C THR A 82 -10.19 -8.38 13.19
N PRO A 83 -8.87 -8.49 13.47
CA PRO A 83 -7.90 -7.48 13.05
C PRO A 83 -7.80 -7.40 11.53
N MET A 84 -7.74 -6.17 11.00
CA MET A 84 -7.51 -5.94 9.57
C MET A 84 -6.44 -4.88 9.36
N ILE A 85 -5.50 -5.19 8.46
CA ILE A 85 -4.55 -4.20 7.92
C ILE A 85 -4.85 -4.06 6.43
N TYR A 86 -5.09 -2.83 5.96
CA TYR A 86 -5.30 -2.57 4.54
C TYR A 86 -4.33 -1.52 4.03
N SER A 87 -4.02 -1.58 2.74
CA SER A 87 -3.23 -0.55 2.06
C SER A 87 -3.41 -0.61 0.54
N ALA A 88 -3.45 0.56 -0.09
CA ALA A 88 -3.28 0.66 -1.54
C ALA A 88 -1.83 0.42 -1.99
N ASN A 89 -0.87 0.47 -1.06
CA ASN A 89 0.55 0.25 -1.34
C ASN A 89 1.27 -0.30 -0.10
N PHE A 90 1.70 -1.56 -0.18
CA PHE A 90 2.44 -2.24 0.89
C PHE A 90 3.96 -2.06 0.81
N SER A 91 4.53 -1.39 -0.21
CA SER A 91 5.98 -1.14 -0.24
C SER A 91 6.42 -0.30 0.96
N ILE A 92 7.29 -0.87 1.79
CA ILE A 92 7.88 -0.17 2.94
C ILE A 92 8.65 1.06 2.47
N GLY A 93 9.43 0.93 1.38
CA GLY A 93 10.19 2.03 0.81
C GLY A 93 9.30 3.19 0.31
N VAL A 94 8.19 2.88 -0.36
CA VAL A 94 7.22 3.90 -0.82
C VAL A 94 6.57 4.61 0.38
N ASN A 95 6.18 3.89 1.43
CA ASN A 95 5.59 4.47 2.63
C ASN A 95 6.61 5.35 3.39
N ALA A 96 7.88 4.95 3.45
CA ALA A 96 8.96 5.78 4.01
C ALA A 96 9.14 7.09 3.22
N VAL A 97 9.08 7.02 1.88
CA VAL A 97 9.13 8.22 1.03
C VAL A 97 7.90 9.10 1.24
N PHE A 98 6.70 8.54 1.39
CA PHE A 98 5.52 9.33 1.73
C PHE A 98 5.69 10.13 3.02
N ALA A 99 6.22 9.50 4.08
CA ALA A 99 6.49 10.16 5.35
C ALA A 99 7.56 11.26 5.23
N ALA A 100 8.67 10.97 4.53
CA ALA A 100 9.73 11.94 4.30
C ALA A 100 9.25 13.15 3.50
N VAL A 101 8.49 12.92 2.42
CA VAL A 101 7.92 13.98 1.58
C VAL A 101 6.91 14.83 2.38
N ALA A 102 6.07 14.21 3.22
CA ALA A 102 5.15 14.94 4.08
C ALA A 102 5.92 15.89 5.00
N LYS A 103 6.93 15.38 5.70
CA LYS A 103 7.72 16.18 6.64
C LYS A 103 8.49 17.30 5.95
N VAL A 104 9.13 17.02 4.83
CA VAL A 104 9.86 18.04 4.05
C VAL A 104 8.89 19.11 3.52
N SER A 105 7.71 18.72 3.01
CA SER A 105 6.70 19.66 2.53
C SER A 105 6.23 20.64 3.63
N GLU A 106 6.01 20.13 4.85
CA GLU A 106 5.65 20.98 6.00
C GLU A 106 6.76 21.98 6.33
N ILE A 107 8.01 21.53 6.40
CA ILE A 107 9.17 22.38 6.74
C ILE A 107 9.37 23.48 5.70
N LEU A 108 9.18 23.18 4.40
CA LEU A 108 9.43 24.11 3.29
C LEU A 108 8.28 25.09 3.05
N LYS A 109 7.16 24.97 3.76
CA LYS A 109 6.01 25.83 3.59
C LYS A 109 6.37 27.30 3.87
N GLY A 110 6.09 28.17 2.90
CA GLY A 110 6.36 29.61 3.00
C GLY A 110 7.79 30.04 2.65
N TYR A 111 8.70 29.10 2.31
CA TYR A 111 10.09 29.41 1.97
C TYR A 111 10.38 29.50 0.46
N GLY A 112 9.35 29.62 -0.39
CA GLY A 112 9.52 29.86 -1.83
C GLY A 112 9.92 28.65 -2.66
N TYR A 113 9.81 27.42 -2.12
CA TYR A 113 10.09 26.21 -2.87
C TYR A 113 8.96 25.86 -3.83
N VAL A 114 9.32 25.53 -5.06
CA VAL A 114 8.42 25.05 -6.11
C VAL A 114 8.55 23.53 -6.20
N PRO A 115 7.46 22.76 -5.99
CA PRO A 115 7.49 21.33 -6.04
C PRO A 115 7.29 20.80 -7.47
N HIS A 116 7.93 19.67 -7.80
CA HIS A 116 7.72 18.92 -9.04
C HIS A 116 7.87 17.43 -8.76
N ILE A 117 7.03 16.61 -9.41
CA ILE A 117 7.09 15.14 -9.32
C ILE A 117 7.40 14.58 -10.71
N GLU A 118 8.30 13.63 -10.76
CA GLU A 118 8.60 12.84 -11.95
C GLU A 118 8.39 11.35 -11.62
N GLU A 119 7.61 10.66 -12.45
CA GLU A 119 7.41 9.23 -12.32
C GLU A 119 7.76 8.52 -13.61
N THR A 120 8.46 7.38 -13.51
CA THR A 120 8.85 6.56 -14.65
C THR A 120 8.37 5.14 -14.44
N HIS A 121 7.68 4.57 -15.43
CA HIS A 121 7.21 3.19 -15.45
C HIS A 121 7.39 2.56 -16.83
N HIS A 122 7.20 1.23 -16.88
CA HIS A 122 7.21 0.46 -18.12
C HIS A 122 6.18 0.96 -19.14
N VAL A 123 6.43 0.67 -20.41
CA VAL A 123 5.60 1.14 -21.54
C VAL A 123 4.16 0.62 -21.53
N HIS A 124 3.91 -0.50 -20.84
CA HIS A 124 2.57 -1.13 -20.73
C HIS A 124 1.68 -0.52 -19.64
N LYS A 125 2.18 0.45 -18.85
CA LYS A 125 1.38 1.08 -17.80
C LYS A 125 0.43 2.10 -18.41
N LEU A 126 -0.88 1.84 -18.26
CA LEU A 126 -1.94 2.62 -18.90
C LEU A 126 -2.26 3.92 -18.17
N ASP A 127 -2.26 3.90 -16.82
CA ASP A 127 -2.57 5.08 -16.02
C ASP A 127 -1.37 6.04 -15.96
N ALA A 128 -1.63 7.31 -16.22
CA ALA A 128 -0.70 8.43 -16.08
C ALA A 128 -1.46 9.67 -15.56
N PRO A 129 -1.01 10.30 -14.45
CA PRO A 129 0.03 9.84 -13.53
C PRO A 129 -0.34 8.56 -12.76
N SER A 130 0.70 7.84 -12.29
CA SER A 130 0.53 6.64 -11.46
C SER A 130 -0.19 6.93 -10.14
N GLY A 131 -0.81 5.91 -9.53
CA GLY A 131 -1.45 6.04 -8.21
C GLY A 131 -0.50 6.59 -7.15
N THR A 132 0.74 6.11 -7.09
CA THR A 132 1.77 6.60 -6.17
C THR A 132 2.10 8.08 -6.40
N ALA A 133 2.21 8.53 -7.66
CA ALA A 133 2.47 9.94 -7.97
C ALA A 133 1.29 10.85 -7.55
N LYS A 134 0.05 10.38 -7.69
CA LYS A 134 -1.15 11.10 -7.22
C LYS A 134 -1.16 11.24 -5.70
N VAL A 135 -0.79 10.19 -4.96
CA VAL A 135 -0.66 10.24 -3.50
C VAL A 135 0.44 11.21 -3.09
N LEU A 136 1.62 11.15 -3.71
CA LEU A 136 2.71 12.11 -3.47
C LEU A 136 2.27 13.55 -3.72
N ALA A 137 1.53 13.80 -4.81
CA ALA A 137 1.01 15.14 -5.11
C ALA A 137 0.04 15.66 -4.06
N SER A 138 -0.82 14.78 -3.54
CA SER A 138 -1.73 15.12 -2.45
C SER A 138 -0.97 15.47 -1.16
N ILE A 139 0.06 14.68 -0.83
CA ILE A 139 0.93 14.93 0.34
C ILE A 139 1.63 16.28 0.21
N VAL A 140 2.26 16.55 -0.93
CA VAL A 140 2.95 17.81 -1.17
C VAL A 140 1.98 18.99 -1.08
N LYS A 141 0.81 18.89 -1.74
CA LYS A 141 -0.22 19.92 -1.68
C LYS A 141 -0.68 20.20 -0.25
N SER A 142 -0.89 19.17 0.54
CA SER A 142 -1.31 19.32 1.95
C SER A 142 -0.25 19.97 2.82
N GLY A 143 1.01 19.56 2.71
CA GLY A 143 2.11 20.05 3.53
C GLY A 143 2.61 21.43 3.09
N LEU A 144 2.92 21.59 1.80
CA LEU A 144 3.51 22.81 1.25
C LEU A 144 2.47 23.89 0.93
N GLY A 145 1.21 23.50 0.64
CA GLY A 145 0.16 24.42 0.20
C GLY A 145 0.14 24.67 -1.30
N ILE A 146 1.06 24.07 -2.07
CA ILE A 146 1.22 24.24 -3.52
C ILE A 146 1.10 22.87 -4.17
N ALA A 147 0.26 22.75 -5.21
CA ALA A 147 0.15 21.53 -5.99
C ALA A 147 1.39 21.36 -6.88
N PRO A 148 2.06 20.20 -6.90
CA PRO A 148 3.18 19.95 -7.79
C PRO A 148 2.70 19.67 -9.21
N ASP A 149 3.50 20.08 -10.20
CA ASP A 149 3.40 19.52 -11.55
C ASP A 149 3.92 18.08 -11.56
N ILE A 150 3.29 17.21 -12.38
CA ILE A 150 3.67 15.80 -12.50
C ILE A 150 4.08 15.52 -13.95
N THR A 151 5.30 15.02 -14.12
CA THR A 151 5.78 14.47 -15.39
C THR A 151 5.76 12.94 -15.32
N SER A 152 5.02 12.32 -16.25
CA SER A 152 4.95 10.86 -16.38
C SER A 152 5.79 10.39 -17.56
N VAL A 153 6.76 9.50 -17.30
CA VAL A 153 7.63 8.90 -18.31
C VAL A 153 7.28 7.42 -18.46
N ARG A 154 7.27 6.91 -19.68
CA ARG A 154 7.09 5.50 -20.01
C ARG A 154 8.34 5.01 -20.73
N GLN A 155 9.07 4.06 -20.12
CA GLN A 155 10.38 3.64 -20.60
C GLN A 155 10.65 2.17 -20.31
N GLY A 156 10.88 1.39 -21.34
CA GLY A 156 11.27 -0.03 -21.24
C GLY A 156 10.38 -0.83 -20.28
N GLU A 157 11.02 -1.59 -19.40
CA GLU A 157 10.36 -2.43 -18.38
C GLU A 157 10.58 -1.89 -16.95
N VAL A 158 10.75 -0.58 -16.78
CA VAL A 158 10.98 0.06 -15.46
C VAL A 158 9.81 -0.26 -14.54
N PRO A 159 10.05 -0.92 -13.38
CA PRO A 159 8.98 -1.33 -12.46
C PRO A 159 8.26 -0.14 -11.81
N GLY A 160 9.00 0.93 -11.56
CA GLY A 160 8.48 2.19 -11.02
C GLY A 160 9.55 3.01 -10.32
N THR A 161 9.73 4.24 -10.77
CA THR A 161 10.60 5.24 -10.12
C THR A 161 9.77 6.49 -9.86
N HIS A 162 9.90 7.06 -8.66
CA HIS A 162 9.24 8.29 -8.27
C HIS A 162 10.25 9.26 -7.69
N VAL A 163 10.29 10.48 -8.19
CA VAL A 163 11.20 11.53 -7.75
C VAL A 163 10.38 12.77 -7.39
N VAL A 164 10.44 13.19 -6.13
CA VAL A 164 9.87 14.47 -5.68
C VAL A 164 11.00 15.49 -5.58
N LYS A 165 10.85 16.60 -6.25
CA LYS A 165 11.82 17.70 -6.31
C LYS A 165 11.19 18.93 -5.69
N PHE A 166 11.94 19.61 -4.82
CA PHE A 166 11.61 20.95 -4.30
C PHE A 166 12.75 21.88 -4.70
N LYS A 167 12.46 22.93 -5.45
CA LYS A 167 13.45 23.85 -5.98
C LYS A 167 13.19 25.27 -5.49
N SER A 168 14.21 25.93 -4.97
CA SER A 168 14.26 27.36 -4.71
C SER A 168 15.23 28.07 -5.67
N GLU A 169 15.51 29.33 -5.45
CA GLU A 169 16.54 30.07 -6.19
C GLU A 169 17.96 29.64 -5.83
N VAL A 170 18.16 29.10 -4.61
CA VAL A 170 19.50 28.84 -4.05
C VAL A 170 19.85 27.36 -3.99
N ASP A 171 18.84 26.44 -3.92
CA ASP A 171 19.07 25.01 -3.80
C ASP A 171 17.95 24.15 -4.38
N LYS A 172 18.16 22.85 -4.34
CA LYS A 172 17.19 21.85 -4.76
C LYS A 172 17.28 20.59 -3.88
N ILE A 173 16.15 20.18 -3.33
CA ILE A 173 16.00 18.91 -2.62
C ILE A 173 15.40 17.89 -3.57
N LYS A 174 15.90 16.65 -3.54
CA LYS A 174 15.36 15.49 -4.25
C LYS A 174 15.13 14.35 -3.28
N ILE A 175 13.94 13.76 -3.30
CA ILE A 175 13.59 12.54 -2.59
C ILE A 175 13.13 11.55 -3.66
N SER A 176 13.78 10.39 -3.75
CA SER A 176 13.51 9.40 -4.77
C SER A 176 13.29 8.01 -4.20
N HIS A 177 12.42 7.26 -4.85
CA HIS A 177 12.23 5.83 -4.67
C HIS A 177 12.35 5.17 -6.04
N GLU A 178 13.13 4.11 -6.12
CA GLU A 178 13.29 3.27 -7.30
C GLU A 178 13.00 1.83 -6.92
N ALA A 179 11.97 1.26 -7.54
CA ALA A 179 11.66 -0.16 -7.39
C ALA A 179 12.49 -0.98 -8.39
N PHE A 180 13.16 -2.02 -7.92
CA PHE A 180 13.88 -2.97 -8.79
C PHE A 180 12.96 -4.12 -9.22
N SER A 181 11.92 -4.39 -8.45
CA SER A 181 10.88 -5.37 -8.76
C SER A 181 9.58 -5.04 -8.02
N ARG A 182 8.53 -5.81 -8.29
CA ARG A 182 7.27 -5.72 -7.54
C ARG A 182 7.28 -6.54 -6.24
N GLU A 183 8.37 -7.23 -5.93
CA GLU A 183 8.52 -8.07 -4.73
C GLU A 183 8.38 -7.27 -3.43
N GLY A 184 8.83 -6.01 -3.40
CA GLY A 184 8.69 -5.13 -2.23
C GLY A 184 7.25 -4.89 -1.77
N PHE A 185 6.25 -5.01 -2.65
CA PHE A 185 4.83 -4.97 -2.24
C PHE A 185 4.42 -6.26 -1.52
N ALA A 186 4.90 -7.41 -2.02
CA ALA A 186 4.63 -8.72 -1.40
C ALA A 186 5.33 -8.84 -0.04
N GLU A 187 6.59 -8.41 0.06
CA GLU A 187 7.33 -8.35 1.32
C GLU A 187 6.61 -7.49 2.36
N GLY A 188 6.15 -6.31 1.98
CA GLY A 188 5.40 -5.44 2.88
C GLY A 188 4.07 -6.03 3.32
N ALA A 189 3.37 -6.77 2.46
CA ALA A 189 2.15 -7.48 2.84
C ALA A 189 2.42 -8.63 3.83
N VAL A 190 3.53 -9.36 3.66
CA VAL A 190 3.98 -10.38 4.62
C VAL A 190 4.36 -9.73 5.95
N VAL A 191 5.08 -8.61 5.93
CA VAL A 191 5.36 -7.83 7.14
C VAL A 191 4.06 -7.37 7.83
N ALA A 192 3.08 -6.89 7.07
CA ALA A 192 1.77 -6.54 7.64
C ALA A 192 1.10 -7.76 8.30
N ALA A 193 1.18 -8.93 7.70
CA ALA A 193 0.63 -10.16 8.29
C ALA A 193 1.30 -10.49 9.64
N THR A 194 2.60 -10.30 9.80
CA THR A 194 3.28 -10.49 11.10
C THR A 194 2.86 -9.45 12.15
N MET A 195 2.45 -8.25 11.73
CA MET A 195 1.98 -7.21 12.65
C MET A 195 0.60 -7.49 13.24
N THR A 196 -0.13 -8.50 12.72
CA THR A 196 -1.51 -8.78 13.17
C THR A 196 -1.56 -9.55 14.49
N GLU A 197 -0.46 -10.09 15.02
CA GLU A 197 -0.44 -11.03 16.14
C GLU A 197 -1.14 -10.49 17.41
N ASP A 198 -0.83 -9.25 17.79
CA ASP A 198 -1.44 -8.58 18.95
C ASP A 198 -2.32 -7.40 18.56
N LEU A 199 -2.62 -7.26 17.25
CA LEU A 199 -3.35 -6.13 16.73
C LEU A 199 -4.85 -6.25 17.06
N LYS A 200 -5.49 -5.12 17.32
CA LYS A 200 -6.95 -5.02 17.48
C LYS A 200 -7.50 -3.96 16.55
N GLY A 201 -8.64 -4.26 15.94
CA GLY A 201 -9.32 -3.30 15.06
C GLY A 201 -8.74 -3.21 13.66
N VAL A 202 -8.97 -2.09 13.01
CA VAL A 202 -8.66 -1.88 11.59
C VAL A 202 -7.66 -0.75 11.44
N HIS A 203 -6.57 -1.00 10.70
CA HIS A 203 -5.48 -0.06 10.53
C HIS A 203 -5.05 0.07 9.08
N GLU A 204 -4.64 1.26 8.70
CA GLU A 204 -3.90 1.46 7.45
C GLU A 204 -2.42 1.12 7.67
N PHE A 205 -1.81 0.34 6.78
CA PHE A 205 -0.43 -0.14 6.92
C PHE A 205 0.59 0.96 7.20
N LYS A 206 0.43 2.12 6.54
CA LYS A 206 1.32 3.27 6.77
C LYS A 206 1.33 3.76 8.22
N GLU A 207 0.18 3.70 8.91
CA GLU A 207 0.06 4.15 10.30
C GLU A 207 0.86 3.25 11.23
N LEU A 208 0.83 1.94 11.00
CA LEU A 208 1.58 0.95 11.77
C LEU A 208 3.10 1.05 11.52
N LEU A 209 3.50 1.43 10.30
CA LEU A 209 4.93 1.63 9.99
C LEU A 209 5.52 2.86 10.68
N LEU A 210 4.74 3.92 10.85
CA LEU A 210 5.22 5.21 11.37
C LEU A 210 5.16 5.31 12.90
N ASN A 211 4.41 4.42 13.56
CA ASN A 211 4.23 4.42 15.02
C ASN A 211 5.01 3.29 15.73
N LYS A 212 6.06 2.79 15.07
CA LYS A 212 6.98 1.78 15.65
C LYS A 212 7.88 2.38 16.72
#